data_6c339fb5a04abcd5bf1190191280dc89
#
_entry.id   6c339fb5a04abcd5bf1190191280dc89
#
_cell.length_a   1.000
_cell.length_b   1.000
_cell.length_c   1.000
_cell.angle_alpha   90.00
_cell.angle_beta   90.00
_cell.angle_gamma   90.00
#
_symmetry.space_group_name_H-M   'P 1'
#
loop_
_entity.id
_entity.type
_entity.pdbx_description
1 polymer ?
#
loop_
_entity_poly.entity_id
_entity_poly.type
_entity_poly.pdbx_seq_one_letter_code
_entity_poly.pdbx_strand_id
1 'polypeptide(L)'
;PTEAAKNLYQVWKKMIVEMQEAVEDARRYMGGRSESLKIGVLDSHKSESYLWEYVEAFHDLYPDISLAVESERPEVLHKKLMENELDVIFTVRYDMETISWTGHHMELVKETPFTVCMRADNPLVDKQVWEVKDLKECNLVMISALHLPSYNSMIVELCLKYGFFPNIVYNAQNAASQIYNLLKENDVFICDKYHKDYGSSHVISRPIKNTKSGVVMVWKNERKKYLCQFIDVVRNCRQHEQQENIQNGRMPEEEK
;
A
#
# COMPACT_ATOMS: atom_id res chain seq x y z
N PRO A 1 27.94 -19.14 1.73
CA PRO A 1 28.39 -19.11 0.32
C PRO A 1 29.64 -18.24 0.20
N THR A 2 30.60 -18.67 -0.63
CA THR A 2 31.81 -17.87 -0.94
C THR A 2 31.41 -16.60 -1.70
N GLU A 3 32.27 -15.55 -1.68
CA GLU A 3 32.02 -14.33 -2.48
C GLU A 3 31.87 -14.63 -3.97
N ALA A 4 32.64 -15.62 -4.49
CA ALA A 4 32.49 -16.10 -5.87
C ALA A 4 31.08 -16.69 -6.13
N ALA A 5 30.54 -17.46 -5.18
CA ALA A 5 29.19 -18.02 -5.31
C ALA A 5 28.09 -16.94 -5.26
N LYS A 6 28.25 -15.92 -4.44
CA LYS A 6 27.35 -14.77 -4.40
C LYS A 6 27.35 -13.98 -5.71
N ASN A 7 28.53 -13.69 -6.24
CA ASN A 7 28.67 -13.02 -7.54
C ASN A 7 28.06 -13.83 -8.67
N LEU A 8 28.34 -15.14 -8.73
CA LEU A 8 27.78 -16.02 -9.75
C LEU A 8 26.24 -16.10 -9.67
N TYR A 9 25.69 -16.16 -8.45
CA TYR A 9 24.25 -16.14 -8.22
C TYR A 9 23.60 -14.85 -8.74
N GLN A 10 24.21 -13.69 -8.48
CA GLN A 10 23.68 -12.40 -8.98
C GLN A 10 23.71 -12.33 -10.52
N VAL A 11 24.80 -12.80 -11.13
CA VAL A 11 24.93 -12.83 -12.60
C VAL A 11 23.88 -13.78 -13.20
N TRP A 12 23.74 -14.98 -12.67
CA TRP A 12 22.75 -15.94 -13.17
C TRP A 12 21.31 -15.45 -12.99
N LYS A 13 21.00 -14.84 -11.85
CA LYS A 13 19.69 -14.26 -11.60
C LYS A 13 19.34 -13.20 -12.66
N LYS A 14 20.28 -12.31 -12.98
CA LYS A 14 20.11 -11.31 -14.03
C LYS A 14 19.92 -11.94 -15.40
N MET A 15 20.73 -12.95 -15.75
CA MET A 15 20.59 -13.69 -17.02
C MET A 15 19.26 -14.41 -17.15
N ILE A 16 18.72 -14.97 -16.06
CA ILE A 16 17.41 -15.65 -16.07
C ILE A 16 16.30 -14.63 -16.37
N VAL A 17 16.34 -13.45 -15.74
CA VAL A 17 15.37 -12.38 -16.00
C VAL A 17 15.44 -11.93 -17.47
N GLU A 18 16.65 -11.63 -17.96
CA GLU A 18 16.86 -11.22 -19.37
C GLU A 18 16.40 -12.31 -20.37
N MET A 19 16.64 -13.58 -20.04
CA MET A 19 16.19 -14.70 -20.85
C MET A 19 14.66 -14.83 -20.84
N GLN A 20 14.02 -14.65 -19.68
CA GLN A 20 12.56 -14.67 -19.55
C GLN A 20 11.93 -13.54 -20.36
N GLU A 21 12.48 -12.33 -20.26
CA GLU A 21 12.04 -11.17 -21.06
C GLU A 21 12.18 -11.45 -22.57
N ALA A 22 13.32 -12.00 -23.00
CA ALA A 22 13.54 -12.34 -24.42
C ALA A 22 12.57 -13.44 -24.91
N VAL A 23 12.24 -14.42 -24.06
CA VAL A 23 11.25 -15.47 -24.39
C VAL A 23 9.84 -14.87 -24.44
N GLU A 24 9.49 -13.96 -23.56
CA GLU A 24 8.21 -13.24 -23.60
C GLU A 24 8.10 -12.38 -24.86
N ASP A 25 9.17 -11.67 -25.21
CA ASP A 25 9.23 -10.88 -26.44
C ASP A 25 9.10 -11.77 -27.69
N ALA A 26 9.83 -12.89 -27.74
CA ALA A 26 9.70 -13.85 -28.83
C ALA A 26 8.27 -14.41 -28.96
N ARG A 27 7.61 -14.70 -27.85
CA ARG A 27 6.19 -15.13 -27.83
C ARG A 27 5.23 -14.07 -28.36
N ARG A 28 5.51 -12.78 -28.11
CA ARG A 28 4.73 -11.64 -28.67
C ARG A 28 4.83 -11.64 -30.20
N TYR A 29 6.03 -11.83 -30.76
CA TYR A 29 6.24 -11.89 -32.22
C TYR A 29 5.56 -13.12 -32.87
N MET A 30 5.32 -14.18 -32.14
CA MET A 30 4.66 -15.40 -32.65
C MET A 30 3.12 -15.35 -32.62
N GLY A 31 2.50 -14.23 -32.29
CA GLY A 31 1.07 -13.97 -32.49
C GLY A 31 0.12 -14.65 -31.50
N GLY A 32 0.53 -14.86 -30.24
CA GLY A 32 -0.29 -15.66 -29.31
C GLY A 32 -0.50 -15.16 -27.87
N ARG A 33 0.03 -13.99 -27.46
CA ARG A 33 -0.29 -13.43 -26.13
C ARG A 33 -0.46 -11.92 -26.21
N SER A 34 -1.59 -11.45 -25.66
CA SER A 34 -1.83 -10.06 -25.40
C SER A 34 -0.68 -9.48 -24.55
N GLU A 35 -0.30 -8.26 -24.80
CA GLU A 35 0.56 -7.49 -23.91
C GLU A 35 -0.01 -7.58 -22.49
N SER A 36 0.83 -7.77 -21.49
CA SER A 36 0.41 -7.94 -20.09
C SER A 36 1.06 -6.90 -19.21
N LEU A 37 0.26 -6.18 -18.43
CA LEU A 37 0.71 -5.29 -17.38
C LEU A 37 0.63 -6.04 -16.04
N LYS A 38 1.75 -6.09 -15.31
CA LYS A 38 1.85 -6.79 -14.02
C LYS A 38 1.73 -5.78 -12.88
N ILE A 39 0.68 -5.91 -12.10
CA ILE A 39 0.31 -5.00 -11.00
C ILE A 39 0.47 -5.72 -9.67
N GLY A 40 1.19 -5.12 -8.73
CA GLY A 40 1.29 -5.61 -7.36
C GLY A 40 0.41 -4.81 -6.41
N VAL A 41 -0.29 -5.47 -5.49
CA VAL A 41 -1.10 -4.83 -4.44
C VAL A 41 -0.79 -5.44 -3.09
N LEU A 42 -1.04 -4.69 -2.01
CA LEU A 42 -0.82 -5.16 -0.65
C LEU A 42 -1.82 -6.24 -0.25
N ASP A 43 -1.31 -7.34 0.29
CA ASP A 43 -2.12 -8.45 0.82
C ASP A 43 -2.97 -8.06 2.04
N SER A 44 -2.58 -6.98 2.74
CA SER A 44 -3.29 -6.42 3.88
C SER A 44 -4.41 -5.44 3.50
N HIS A 45 -4.53 -5.06 2.22
CA HIS A 45 -5.53 -4.10 1.74
C HIS A 45 -6.71 -4.78 1.04
N LYS A 46 -7.86 -4.11 1.10
CA LYS A 46 -9.04 -4.35 0.24
C LYS A 46 -8.76 -3.65 -1.10
N SER A 47 -7.85 -4.21 -1.89
CA SER A 47 -7.38 -3.58 -3.12
C SER A 47 -8.50 -3.32 -4.13
N GLU A 48 -9.55 -4.12 -4.11
CA GLU A 48 -10.76 -3.92 -4.91
C GLU A 48 -11.42 -2.56 -4.66
N SER A 49 -11.28 -1.98 -3.46
CA SER A 49 -11.90 -0.71 -3.09
C SER A 49 -11.24 0.52 -3.73
N TYR A 50 -10.08 0.38 -4.36
CA TYR A 50 -9.40 1.48 -5.06
C TYR A 50 -8.85 1.10 -6.44
N LEU A 51 -8.54 -0.17 -6.68
CA LEU A 51 -7.94 -0.62 -7.94
C LEU A 51 -9.01 -0.96 -8.99
N TRP A 52 -10.19 -1.44 -8.56
CA TRP A 52 -11.20 -1.98 -9.47
C TRP A 52 -11.63 -0.96 -10.54
N GLU A 53 -11.86 0.28 -10.16
CA GLU A 53 -12.22 1.36 -11.09
C GLU A 53 -11.17 1.59 -12.19
N TYR A 54 -9.87 1.47 -11.84
CA TYR A 54 -8.79 1.62 -12.80
C TYR A 54 -8.68 0.43 -13.74
N VAL A 55 -8.93 -0.78 -13.21
CA VAL A 55 -8.92 -2.02 -14.00
C VAL A 55 -10.07 -2.00 -15.02
N GLU A 56 -11.29 -1.63 -14.61
CA GLU A 56 -12.43 -1.52 -15.52
C GLU A 56 -12.20 -0.47 -16.61
N ALA A 57 -11.82 0.75 -16.21
CA ALA A 57 -11.55 1.84 -17.16
C ALA A 57 -10.41 1.50 -18.13
N PHE A 58 -9.38 0.79 -17.67
CA PHE A 58 -8.29 0.35 -18.54
C PHE A 58 -8.74 -0.73 -19.50
N HIS A 59 -9.52 -1.71 -19.06
CA HIS A 59 -10.03 -2.77 -19.90
C HIS A 59 -10.97 -2.25 -21.00
N ASP A 60 -11.80 -1.27 -20.66
CA ASP A 60 -12.71 -0.63 -21.64
C ASP A 60 -11.95 0.11 -22.74
N LEU A 61 -10.83 0.75 -22.42
CA LEU A 61 -10.02 1.51 -23.37
C LEU A 61 -9.01 0.64 -24.14
N TYR A 62 -8.54 -0.45 -23.51
CA TYR A 62 -7.46 -1.30 -24.03
C TYR A 62 -7.75 -2.79 -23.84
N PRO A 63 -8.81 -3.33 -24.49
CA PRO A 63 -9.29 -4.71 -24.29
C PRO A 63 -8.26 -5.77 -24.70
N ASP A 64 -7.30 -5.43 -25.55
CA ASP A 64 -6.25 -6.35 -26.02
C ASP A 64 -5.07 -6.47 -25.04
N ILE A 65 -5.00 -5.62 -23.99
CA ILE A 65 -3.94 -5.64 -23.00
C ILE A 65 -4.45 -6.37 -21.75
N SER A 66 -3.82 -7.49 -21.41
CA SER A 66 -4.18 -8.21 -20.19
C SER A 66 -3.58 -7.58 -18.94
N LEU A 67 -4.31 -7.62 -17.82
CA LEU A 67 -3.82 -7.24 -16.51
C LEU A 67 -3.58 -8.49 -15.67
N ALA A 68 -2.38 -8.58 -15.07
CA ALA A 68 -2.04 -9.61 -14.09
C ALA A 68 -1.84 -8.93 -12.73
N VAL A 69 -2.76 -9.16 -11.79
CA VAL A 69 -2.72 -8.57 -10.45
C VAL A 69 -2.24 -9.61 -9.45
N GLU A 70 -1.19 -9.27 -8.70
CA GLU A 70 -0.62 -10.11 -7.63
C GLU A 70 -0.79 -9.41 -6.29
N SER A 71 -1.16 -10.16 -5.25
CA SER A 71 -1.31 -9.66 -3.89
C SER A 71 -0.21 -10.23 -3.00
N GLU A 72 0.62 -9.35 -2.43
CA GLU A 72 1.82 -9.73 -1.68
C GLU A 72 2.08 -8.78 -0.52
N ARG A 73 3.00 -9.18 0.37
CA ARG A 73 3.51 -8.31 1.44
C ARG A 73 4.36 -7.18 0.87
N PRO A 74 4.46 -6.02 1.57
CA PRO A 74 5.19 -4.85 1.09
C PRO A 74 6.62 -5.16 0.64
N GLU A 75 7.38 -5.89 1.44
CA GLU A 75 8.79 -6.22 1.13
C GLU A 75 8.94 -7.09 -0.13
N VAL A 76 7.94 -7.93 -0.43
CA VAL A 76 7.92 -8.76 -1.64
C VAL A 76 7.57 -7.90 -2.86
N LEU A 77 6.58 -7.01 -2.73
CA LEU A 77 6.20 -6.07 -3.79
C LEU A 77 7.38 -5.17 -4.18
N HIS A 78 8.05 -4.58 -3.19
CA HIS A 78 9.21 -3.73 -3.43
C HIS A 78 10.31 -4.48 -4.15
N LYS A 79 10.61 -5.72 -3.71
CA LYS A 79 11.61 -6.55 -4.36
C LYS A 79 11.23 -6.89 -5.80
N LYS A 80 10.01 -7.34 -6.05
CA LYS A 80 9.52 -7.68 -7.39
C LYS A 80 9.54 -6.47 -8.34
N LEU A 81 9.20 -5.26 -7.84
CA LEU A 81 9.31 -4.03 -8.61
C LEU A 81 10.76 -3.70 -8.97
N MET A 82 11.69 -3.81 -7.98
CA MET A 82 13.12 -3.58 -8.20
C MET A 82 13.72 -4.57 -9.21
N GLU A 83 13.24 -5.81 -9.23
CA GLU A 83 13.68 -6.88 -10.10
C GLU A 83 12.97 -6.89 -11.46
N ASN A 84 12.08 -5.92 -11.74
CA ASN A 84 11.25 -5.80 -12.94
C ASN A 84 10.28 -7.01 -13.14
N GLU A 85 9.96 -7.73 -12.08
CA GLU A 85 8.94 -8.78 -12.09
C GLU A 85 7.53 -8.20 -12.06
N LEU A 86 7.36 -6.97 -11.50
CA LEU A 86 6.15 -6.14 -11.55
C LEU A 86 6.44 -4.84 -12.30
N ASP A 87 5.44 -4.31 -13.00
CA ASP A 87 5.52 -3.05 -13.74
C ASP A 87 5.14 -1.87 -12.86
N VAL A 88 4.17 -2.08 -11.97
CA VAL A 88 3.63 -1.08 -11.04
C VAL A 88 3.18 -1.77 -9.76
N ILE A 89 3.34 -1.10 -8.63
CA ILE A 89 2.78 -1.55 -7.35
C ILE A 89 1.92 -0.46 -6.72
N PHE A 90 0.93 -0.89 -5.95
CA PHE A 90 0.15 -0.02 -5.07
C PHE A 90 0.54 -0.35 -3.62
N THR A 91 1.10 0.64 -2.95
CA THR A 91 1.58 0.53 -1.57
C THR A 91 1.04 1.67 -0.71
N VAL A 92 1.49 1.78 0.53
CA VAL A 92 1.02 2.79 1.49
C VAL A 92 1.81 4.09 1.41
N ARG A 93 1.17 5.20 1.74
CA ARG A 93 1.78 6.53 1.67
C ARG A 93 3.08 6.65 2.45
N TYR A 94 3.18 6.07 3.65
CA TYR A 94 4.37 6.21 4.49
C TYR A 94 5.62 5.53 3.89
N ASP A 95 5.48 4.61 2.93
CA ASP A 95 6.60 4.06 2.19
C ASP A 95 7.32 5.12 1.32
N MET A 96 6.61 6.19 0.90
CA MET A 96 7.21 7.30 0.14
C MET A 96 8.32 8.01 0.93
N GLU A 97 8.18 8.10 2.24
CA GLU A 97 9.09 8.88 3.09
C GLU A 97 10.24 8.03 3.64
N THR A 98 10.06 6.72 3.71
CA THR A 98 10.96 5.81 4.44
C THR A 98 11.80 4.92 3.54
N ILE A 99 11.37 4.69 2.29
CA ILE A 99 12.07 3.83 1.34
C ILE A 99 12.78 4.69 0.29
N SER A 100 14.03 4.30 -0.03
CA SER A 100 14.74 4.95 -1.14
C SER A 100 14.22 4.46 -2.47
N TRP A 101 13.47 5.30 -3.16
CA TRP A 101 12.88 5.05 -4.47
C TRP A 101 13.71 5.64 -5.62
N THR A 102 15.04 5.59 -5.52
CA THR A 102 15.92 6.11 -6.58
C THR A 102 15.58 5.46 -7.94
N GLY A 103 15.26 6.28 -8.93
CA GLY A 103 14.89 5.81 -10.27
C GLY A 103 13.46 5.28 -10.41
N HIS A 104 12.60 5.54 -9.43
CA HIS A 104 11.18 5.24 -9.45
C HIS A 104 10.34 6.52 -9.45
N HIS A 105 9.15 6.40 -10.01
CA HIS A 105 8.12 7.42 -9.93
C HIS A 105 7.10 7.01 -8.90
N MET A 106 6.53 7.98 -8.19
CA MET A 106 5.50 7.75 -7.18
C MET A 106 4.39 8.77 -7.33
N GLU A 107 3.16 8.30 -7.17
CA GLU A 107 1.99 9.17 -7.21
C GLU A 107 0.96 8.74 -6.17
N LEU A 108 0.51 9.68 -5.34
CA LEU A 108 -0.55 9.43 -4.37
C LEU A 108 -1.86 9.23 -5.13
N VAL A 109 -2.48 8.05 -5.04
CA VAL A 109 -3.74 7.75 -5.76
C VAL A 109 -4.97 7.92 -4.89
N LYS A 110 -4.89 7.60 -3.60
CA LYS A 110 -5.97 7.81 -2.64
C LYS A 110 -5.41 8.38 -1.35
N GLU A 111 -6.05 9.43 -0.80
CA GLU A 111 -5.72 9.99 0.50
C GLU A 111 -6.80 9.64 1.53
N THR A 112 -6.38 9.39 2.77
CA THR A 112 -7.26 9.08 3.89
C THR A 112 -6.52 9.37 5.20
N PRO A 113 -7.22 9.71 6.31
CA PRO A 113 -6.56 9.75 7.61
C PRO A 113 -6.15 8.35 8.06
N PHE A 114 -5.22 8.28 9.00
CA PHE A 114 -5.05 7.07 9.79
C PHE A 114 -6.31 6.76 10.57
N THR A 115 -6.47 5.49 10.87
CA THR A 115 -7.61 4.95 11.59
C THR A 115 -7.09 4.10 12.73
N VAL A 116 -7.64 4.31 13.94
CA VAL A 116 -7.45 3.41 15.06
C VAL A 116 -8.49 2.30 14.99
N CYS A 117 -8.03 1.07 15.17
CA CYS A 117 -8.88 -0.12 15.29
C CYS A 117 -8.78 -0.68 16.70
N MET A 118 -9.93 -0.95 17.32
CA MET A 118 -10.04 -1.36 18.72
C MET A 118 -11.17 -2.36 18.92
N ARG A 119 -11.19 -3.02 20.07
CA ARG A 119 -12.29 -3.88 20.51
C ARG A 119 -13.53 -3.04 20.85
N ALA A 120 -14.70 -3.67 20.85
CA ALA A 120 -15.97 -3.02 21.20
C ALA A 120 -16.07 -2.63 22.70
N ASP A 121 -15.26 -3.23 23.56
CA ASP A 121 -15.17 -2.93 25.00
C ASP A 121 -14.06 -1.89 25.33
N ASN A 122 -13.45 -1.25 24.33
CA ASN A 122 -12.46 -0.21 24.57
C ASN A 122 -13.09 1.00 25.28
N PRO A 123 -12.46 1.57 26.33
CA PRO A 123 -12.99 2.71 27.07
C PRO A 123 -13.27 3.96 26.22
N LEU A 124 -12.59 4.09 25.05
CA LEU A 124 -12.75 5.20 24.14
C LEU A 124 -13.62 4.86 22.91
N VAL A 125 -14.35 3.75 22.92
CA VAL A 125 -15.13 3.24 21.78
C VAL A 125 -16.20 4.24 21.28
N ASP A 126 -16.79 5.00 22.19
CA ASP A 126 -17.82 6.01 21.87
C ASP A 126 -17.26 7.27 21.22
N LYS A 127 -15.95 7.49 21.30
CA LYS A 127 -15.30 8.64 20.68
C LYS A 127 -15.28 8.47 19.17
N GLN A 128 -16.08 9.27 18.46
CA GLN A 128 -16.26 9.14 17.00
C GLN A 128 -15.04 9.57 16.20
N VAL A 129 -14.29 10.56 16.69
CA VAL A 129 -13.09 11.08 16.05
C VAL A 129 -11.96 11.17 17.05
N TRP A 130 -10.86 10.53 16.74
CA TRP A 130 -9.68 10.48 17.59
C TRP A 130 -8.68 11.56 17.24
N GLU A 131 -7.90 11.94 18.24
CA GLU A 131 -6.68 12.73 18.09
C GLU A 131 -5.47 11.84 18.38
N VAL A 132 -4.30 12.18 17.84
CA VAL A 132 -3.07 11.43 18.11
C VAL A 132 -2.77 11.33 19.62
N LYS A 133 -3.14 12.36 20.39
CA LYS A 133 -2.95 12.38 21.85
C LYS A 133 -3.73 11.29 22.60
N ASP A 134 -4.83 10.80 22.04
CA ASP A 134 -5.63 9.74 22.65
C ASP A 134 -4.87 8.42 22.69
N LEU A 135 -3.94 8.21 21.76
CA LEU A 135 -3.07 7.03 21.71
C LEU A 135 -2.15 6.91 22.94
N LYS A 136 -1.97 8.01 23.71
CA LYS A 136 -1.17 7.99 24.94
C LYS A 136 -1.75 7.06 26.00
N GLU A 137 -3.07 6.90 26.03
CA GLU A 137 -3.80 6.07 27.00
C GLU A 137 -4.00 4.63 26.48
N CYS A 138 -3.48 4.31 25.30
CA CYS A 138 -3.68 3.04 24.64
C CYS A 138 -2.42 2.18 24.65
N ASN A 139 -2.64 0.88 24.52
CA ASN A 139 -1.60 -0.10 24.24
C ASN A 139 -1.55 -0.37 22.73
N LEU A 140 -0.43 -0.14 22.10
CA LEU A 140 -0.30 -0.34 20.66
C LEU A 140 0.16 -1.76 20.32
N VAL A 141 -0.61 -2.41 19.47
CA VAL A 141 -0.23 -3.64 18.78
C VAL A 141 0.36 -3.24 17.43
N MET A 142 1.68 -3.34 17.32
CA MET A 142 2.43 -2.95 16.13
C MET A 142 2.68 -4.15 15.21
N ILE A 143 3.17 -3.91 14.01
CA ILE A 143 3.79 -4.93 13.17
C ILE A 143 5.28 -4.96 13.52
N SER A 144 5.90 -6.14 13.49
CA SER A 144 7.35 -6.26 13.77
C SER A 144 8.17 -5.37 12.83
N ALA A 145 9.08 -4.58 13.38
CA ALA A 145 9.97 -3.72 12.61
C ALA A 145 10.93 -4.51 11.70
N LEU A 146 11.10 -5.82 11.92
CA LEU A 146 11.82 -6.70 11.01
C LEU A 146 11.10 -6.91 9.68
N HIS A 147 9.76 -6.78 9.67
CA HIS A 147 8.93 -7.00 8.49
C HIS A 147 8.42 -5.70 7.88
N LEU A 148 8.13 -4.69 8.70
CA LEU A 148 7.60 -3.42 8.21
C LEU A 148 8.21 -2.23 9.00
N PRO A 149 9.50 -1.91 8.79
CA PRO A 149 10.19 -0.85 9.51
C PRO A 149 9.56 0.53 9.25
N SER A 150 9.10 0.81 8.04
CA SER A 150 8.44 2.07 7.64
C SER A 150 7.23 2.38 8.50
N TYR A 151 6.35 1.39 8.72
CA TYR A 151 5.18 1.53 9.58
C TYR A 151 5.56 1.86 11.03
N ASN A 152 6.56 1.15 11.58
CA ASN A 152 7.01 1.38 12.95
C ASN A 152 7.59 2.79 13.14
N SER A 153 8.47 3.21 12.24
CA SER A 153 9.07 4.55 12.29
C SER A 153 8.00 5.62 12.22
N MET A 154 7.06 5.48 11.27
CA MET A 154 5.97 6.43 11.07
C MET A 154 5.09 6.58 12.33
N ILE A 155 4.64 5.47 12.96
CA ILE A 155 3.80 5.53 14.17
C ILE A 155 4.55 6.15 15.34
N VAL A 156 5.81 5.75 15.56
CA VAL A 156 6.64 6.31 16.63
C VAL A 156 6.86 7.81 16.42
N GLU A 157 7.23 8.24 15.22
CA GLU A 157 7.42 9.65 14.89
C GLU A 157 6.14 10.46 15.05
N LEU A 158 4.99 9.90 14.64
CA LEU A 158 3.68 10.51 14.83
C LEU A 158 3.43 10.81 16.31
N CYS A 159 3.64 9.82 17.20
CA CYS A 159 3.46 10.00 18.63
C CYS A 159 4.47 10.99 19.23
N LEU A 160 5.73 10.94 18.81
CA LEU A 160 6.77 11.87 19.28
C LEU A 160 6.47 13.33 18.92
N LYS A 161 5.89 13.60 17.75
CA LYS A 161 5.43 14.96 17.37
C LYS A 161 4.41 15.54 18.35
N TYR A 162 3.67 14.67 19.05
CA TYR A 162 2.69 15.06 20.09
C TYR A 162 3.23 14.91 21.51
N GLY A 163 4.53 14.68 21.68
CA GLY A 163 5.25 14.73 22.96
C GLY A 163 5.15 13.47 23.80
N PHE A 164 4.88 12.31 23.22
CA PHE A 164 4.89 11.04 23.94
C PHE A 164 5.47 9.90 23.09
N PHE A 165 5.95 8.86 23.78
CA PHE A 165 6.35 7.60 23.15
C PHE A 165 5.19 6.59 23.26
N PRO A 166 4.84 5.87 22.16
CA PRO A 166 3.74 4.93 22.20
C PRO A 166 4.04 3.74 23.15
N ASN A 167 3.03 3.29 23.88
CA ASN A 167 3.14 2.07 24.69
C ASN A 167 2.95 0.84 23.81
N ILE A 168 4.03 0.28 23.28
CA ILE A 168 4.00 -0.89 22.39
C ILE A 168 3.99 -2.15 23.25
N VAL A 169 2.88 -2.88 23.24
CA VAL A 169 2.67 -4.08 24.04
C VAL A 169 2.90 -5.38 23.27
N TYR A 170 2.79 -5.34 21.94
CA TYR A 170 2.99 -6.50 21.10
C TYR A 170 3.44 -6.12 19.69
N ASN A 171 4.29 -6.98 19.09
CA ASN A 171 4.72 -6.86 17.70
C ASN A 171 4.21 -8.09 16.93
N ALA A 172 3.13 -7.90 16.16
CA ALA A 172 2.57 -8.90 15.27
C ALA A 172 3.50 -9.22 14.10
N GLN A 173 3.44 -10.43 13.58
CA GLN A 173 4.29 -10.86 12.46
C GLN A 173 3.92 -10.19 11.13
N ASN A 174 2.64 -9.84 10.97
CA ASN A 174 2.11 -9.18 9.78
C ASN A 174 0.80 -8.43 10.13
N ALA A 175 0.31 -7.65 9.18
CA ALA A 175 -0.91 -6.87 9.36
C ALA A 175 -2.14 -7.73 9.67
N ALA A 176 -2.31 -8.88 9.00
CA ALA A 176 -3.45 -9.77 9.23
C ALA A 176 -3.49 -10.39 10.62
N SER A 177 -2.37 -10.43 11.35
CA SER A 177 -2.31 -10.97 12.70
C SER A 177 -2.50 -9.92 13.80
N GLN A 178 -2.55 -8.62 13.50
CA GLN A 178 -2.72 -7.56 14.49
C GLN A 178 -4.06 -7.69 15.25
N ILE A 179 -5.15 -7.94 14.54
CA ILE A 179 -6.49 -8.05 15.09
C ILE A 179 -6.59 -9.14 16.19
N TYR A 180 -5.89 -10.25 16.00
CA TYR A 180 -5.90 -11.37 16.96
C TYR A 180 -5.10 -11.10 18.24
N ASN A 181 -4.33 -10.01 18.25
CA ASN A 181 -3.48 -9.61 19.36
C ASN A 181 -4.05 -8.43 20.17
N LEU A 182 -5.30 -8.02 19.90
CA LEU A 182 -6.07 -7.11 20.74
C LEU A 182 -6.62 -7.89 21.95
N LEU A 183 -5.77 -8.15 22.96
CA LEU A 183 -6.10 -9.02 24.09
C LEU A 183 -6.77 -8.29 25.25
N LYS A 184 -6.46 -7.00 25.42
CA LYS A 184 -7.01 -6.15 26.50
C LYS A 184 -7.90 -5.06 25.91
N GLU A 185 -8.77 -4.51 26.76
CA GLU A 185 -9.70 -3.44 26.36
C GLU A 185 -9.01 -2.21 25.78
N ASN A 186 -7.83 -1.83 26.29
CA ASN A 186 -7.05 -0.68 25.82
C ASN A 186 -6.13 -0.99 24.65
N ASP A 187 -6.13 -2.20 24.12
CA ASP A 187 -5.29 -2.58 23.00
C ASP A 187 -5.88 -2.02 21.69
N VAL A 188 -5.03 -1.38 20.90
CA VAL A 188 -5.40 -0.80 19.60
C VAL A 188 -4.30 -1.07 18.57
N PHE A 189 -4.66 -1.07 17.31
CA PHE A 189 -3.69 -0.92 16.21
C PHE A 189 -4.09 0.21 15.27
N ILE A 190 -3.14 0.70 14.51
CA ILE A 190 -3.34 1.81 13.57
C ILE A 190 -3.23 1.26 12.15
N CYS A 191 -4.17 1.64 11.31
CA CYS A 191 -4.18 1.30 9.89
C CYS A 191 -4.78 2.47 9.09
N ASP A 192 -5.28 2.22 7.90
CA ASP A 192 -6.14 3.14 7.16
C ASP A 192 -7.43 2.45 6.69
N LYS A 193 -8.30 3.18 6.00
CA LYS A 193 -9.60 2.64 5.57
C LYS A 193 -9.50 1.52 4.53
N TYR A 194 -8.33 1.34 3.91
CA TYR A 194 -8.10 0.30 2.90
C TYR A 194 -7.64 -1.01 3.51
N HIS A 195 -7.30 -1.03 4.80
CA HIS A 195 -6.93 -2.25 5.50
C HIS A 195 -8.07 -3.26 5.55
N LYS A 196 -7.77 -4.55 5.42
CA LYS A 196 -8.77 -5.63 5.41
C LYS A 196 -9.66 -5.67 6.65
N ASP A 197 -9.12 -5.31 7.81
CA ASP A 197 -9.88 -5.32 9.07
C ASP A 197 -10.73 -4.06 9.28
N TYR A 198 -10.52 -3.01 8.48
CA TYR A 198 -11.34 -1.80 8.56
C TYR A 198 -12.81 -2.11 8.29
N GLY A 199 -13.68 -1.71 9.23
CA GLY A 199 -15.12 -1.96 9.13
C GLY A 199 -15.52 -3.43 9.27
N SER A 200 -14.63 -4.32 9.73
CA SER A 200 -14.99 -5.69 10.08
C SER A 200 -15.88 -5.72 11.32
N SER A 201 -16.66 -6.79 11.50
CA SER A 201 -17.52 -6.97 12.67
C SER A 201 -16.74 -7.21 13.99
N HIS A 202 -15.43 -7.45 13.90
CA HIS A 202 -14.60 -7.81 15.05
C HIS A 202 -13.93 -6.62 15.72
N VAL A 203 -13.85 -5.47 15.03
CA VAL A 203 -13.24 -4.24 15.55
C VAL A 203 -14.07 -3.01 15.22
N ILE A 204 -13.99 -2.04 16.10
CA ILE A 204 -14.50 -0.69 15.88
C ILE A 204 -13.36 0.14 15.29
N SER A 205 -13.62 0.84 14.20
CA SER A 205 -12.65 1.67 13.48
C SER A 205 -13.04 3.14 13.60
N ARG A 206 -12.09 4.01 13.97
CA ARG A 206 -12.30 5.46 14.10
C ARG A 206 -11.17 6.24 13.44
N PRO A 207 -11.46 7.29 12.68
CA PRO A 207 -10.43 8.12 12.06
C PRO A 207 -9.68 8.95 13.10
N ILE A 208 -8.38 9.19 12.85
CA ILE A 208 -7.51 10.03 13.66
C ILE A 208 -7.34 11.37 12.94
N LYS A 209 -7.81 12.46 13.53
CA LYS A 209 -7.71 13.82 12.96
C LYS A 209 -6.26 14.23 12.68
N ASN A 210 -6.09 15.05 11.66
CA ASN A 210 -4.82 15.67 11.30
C ASN A 210 -3.71 14.66 11.02
N THR A 211 -4.09 13.50 10.49
CA THR A 211 -3.16 12.48 10.02
C THR A 211 -3.37 12.20 8.54
N LYS A 212 -2.33 11.75 7.86
CA LYS A 212 -2.37 11.47 6.43
C LYS A 212 -1.80 10.10 6.14
N SER A 213 -2.63 9.24 5.59
CA SER A 213 -2.29 7.94 5.01
C SER A 213 -2.87 7.84 3.60
N GLY A 214 -2.88 6.68 3.02
CA GLY A 214 -3.48 6.41 1.73
C GLY A 214 -2.67 5.45 0.89
N VAL A 215 -3.08 5.35 -0.37
CA VAL A 215 -2.48 4.45 -1.35
C VAL A 215 -1.64 5.26 -2.34
N VAL A 216 -0.42 4.81 -2.58
CA VAL A 216 0.48 5.35 -3.60
C VAL A 216 0.73 4.31 -4.67
N MET A 217 0.77 4.75 -5.91
CA MET A 217 1.21 3.97 -7.06
C MET A 217 2.69 4.25 -7.28
N VAL A 218 3.50 3.19 -7.41
CA VAL A 218 4.94 3.28 -7.65
C VAL A 218 5.31 2.45 -8.86
N TRP A 219 6.11 3.02 -9.75
CA TRP A 219 6.58 2.33 -10.97
C TRP A 219 8.00 2.72 -11.32
N LYS A 220 8.65 1.87 -12.10
CA LYS A 220 10.02 2.04 -12.57
C LYS A 220 10.00 2.09 -14.08
N ASN A 221 10.60 3.10 -14.66
CA ASN A 221 10.80 3.26 -16.10
C ASN A 221 9.55 3.14 -17.00
N GLU A 222 9.11 4.27 -17.55
CA GLU A 222 7.92 4.44 -18.41
C GLU A 222 8.12 3.96 -19.86
N ARG A 223 9.05 3.02 -20.13
CA ARG A 223 9.33 2.58 -21.52
C ARG A 223 8.24 1.67 -22.10
N LYS A 224 7.47 1.00 -21.25
CA LYS A 224 6.38 0.13 -21.71
C LYS A 224 5.16 1.01 -22.02
N LYS A 225 4.75 1.04 -23.29
CA LYS A 225 3.60 1.83 -23.77
C LYS A 225 2.34 1.62 -22.92
N TYR A 226 2.02 0.36 -22.59
CA TYR A 226 0.84 0.02 -21.82
C TYR A 226 0.92 0.45 -20.33
N LEU A 227 2.14 0.56 -19.77
CA LEU A 227 2.32 1.14 -18.43
C LEU A 227 1.97 2.65 -18.46
N CYS A 228 2.44 3.40 -19.46
CA CYS A 228 2.06 4.81 -19.63
C CYS A 228 0.54 4.96 -19.80
N GLN A 229 -0.08 4.09 -20.61
CA GLN A 229 -1.53 4.08 -20.81
C GLN A 229 -2.29 3.81 -19.50
N PHE A 230 -1.81 2.87 -18.68
CA PHE A 230 -2.43 2.60 -17.38
C PHE A 230 -2.28 3.77 -16.41
N ILE A 231 -1.11 4.39 -16.35
CA ILE A 231 -0.86 5.60 -15.53
C ILE A 231 -1.82 6.72 -15.94
N ASP A 232 -2.01 6.94 -17.23
CA ASP A 232 -2.91 7.99 -17.74
C ASP A 232 -4.37 7.67 -17.36
N VAL A 233 -4.79 6.40 -17.42
CA VAL A 233 -6.13 5.99 -16.96
C VAL A 233 -6.31 6.28 -15.47
N VAL A 234 -5.35 5.90 -14.63
CA VAL A 234 -5.39 6.18 -13.18
C VAL A 234 -5.52 7.68 -12.91
N ARG A 235 -4.74 8.50 -13.61
CA ARG A 235 -4.79 9.97 -13.48
C ARG A 235 -6.13 10.56 -13.89
N ASN A 236 -6.70 10.09 -14.98
CA ASN A 236 -8.00 10.53 -15.46
C ASN A 236 -9.13 10.16 -14.48
N CYS A 237 -9.17 8.93 -13.98
CA CYS A 237 -10.15 8.52 -12.96
C CYS A 237 -10.06 9.40 -11.71
N ARG A 238 -8.85 9.68 -11.22
CA ARG A 238 -8.65 10.56 -10.05
C ARG A 238 -9.12 11.99 -10.29
N GLN A 239 -8.89 12.55 -11.47
CA GLN A 239 -9.37 13.90 -11.82
C GLN A 239 -10.91 13.95 -11.81
N HIS A 240 -11.57 12.94 -12.33
CA HIS A 240 -13.03 12.84 -12.30
C HIS A 240 -13.55 12.74 -10.87
N GLU A 241 -12.96 11.88 -10.03
CA GLU A 241 -13.33 11.73 -8.63
C GLU A 241 -13.18 13.05 -7.85
N GLN A 242 -12.11 13.82 -8.10
CA GLN A 242 -11.90 15.11 -7.47
C GLN A 242 -12.96 16.15 -7.90
N GLN A 243 -13.32 16.18 -9.18
CA GLN A 243 -14.35 17.07 -9.70
C GLN A 243 -15.74 16.74 -9.13
N GLU A 244 -16.08 15.47 -9.02
CA GLU A 244 -17.33 15.02 -8.41
C GLU A 244 -17.40 15.37 -6.92
N ASN A 245 -16.31 15.21 -6.18
CA ASN A 245 -16.25 15.57 -4.77
C ASN A 245 -16.43 17.09 -4.57
N ILE A 246 -15.86 17.93 -5.43
CA ILE A 246 -16.06 19.38 -5.43
C ILE A 246 -17.51 19.73 -5.72
N GLN A 247 -18.13 19.13 -6.75
CA GLN A 247 -19.52 19.38 -7.13
C GLN A 247 -20.52 18.93 -6.06
N ASN A 248 -20.21 17.84 -5.34
CA ASN A 248 -21.05 17.30 -4.27
C ASN A 248 -20.80 17.98 -2.90
N GLY A 249 -20.01 19.07 -2.84
CA GLY A 249 -19.73 19.82 -1.61
C GLY A 249 -18.91 19.02 -0.58
N ARG A 250 -18.28 17.93 -0.98
CA ARG A 250 -17.33 17.15 -0.16
C ARG A 250 -15.92 17.70 -0.39
N MET A 251 -15.67 18.93 0.06
CA MET A 251 -14.30 19.47 0.08
C MET A 251 -13.42 18.58 0.96
N PRO A 252 -12.17 18.26 0.55
CA PRO A 252 -11.20 17.80 1.52
C PRO A 252 -11.11 18.84 2.64
N GLU A 253 -11.10 18.40 3.89
CA GLU A 253 -10.86 19.28 5.04
C GLU A 253 -9.40 19.75 4.98
N GLU A 254 -9.12 20.68 4.07
CA GLU A 254 -7.90 21.46 4.05
C GLU A 254 -8.19 22.78 4.76
N GLU A 255 -7.45 22.99 5.84
CA GLU A 255 -7.23 24.26 6.57
C GLU A 255 -8.46 24.93 7.22
N LYS A 256 -8.73 24.56 8.46
CA LYS A 256 -9.11 25.51 9.53
C LYS A 256 -8.35 25.20 10.81
#